data_2c5155f0a4b505a38fc8c954fa80d6aa
#
_entry.id   2c5155f0a4b505a38fc8c954fa80d6aa
#
_cell.length_a   1.000
_cell.length_b   1.000
_cell.length_c   1.000
_cell.angle_alpha   90.00
_cell.angle_beta   90.00
_cell.angle_gamma   90.00
#
_symmetry.space_group_name_H-M   'P 1'
#
loop_
_entity.id
_entity.type
_entity.pdbx_description
1 polymer ?
#
loop_
_entity_poly.entity_id
_entity_poly.type
_entity_poly.pdbx_seq_one_letter_code
_entity_poly.pdbx_strand_id
1 'polypeptide(L)'
;MAAKIDDAARWIVKEHVRKKAFTSLPMTFEIVELSEPYQVQEKVIPLFKDHRGEVGGYKLAMTSKPIQQLCGIDHPCAGHLFKSEIYFGNRTIELDNFGRLGIEFELAVRIGRDLPSAEGLWDRQKILPHIEEVFPAFELVDDRHADYQSLNILTVIADNACSGGVVLGTACHEWHQLELDILPVVT
;
A
#
# COMPACT_ATOMS: atom_id res chain seq x y z
N MET A 1 -3.06 3.26 25.84
CA MET A 1 -3.02 2.62 24.50
C MET A 1 -3.37 3.61 23.39
N ALA A 2 -4.53 4.29 23.43
CA ALA A 2 -4.91 5.26 22.38
C ALA A 2 -3.90 6.41 22.16
N ALA A 3 -3.34 7.00 23.22
CA ALA A 3 -2.43 8.14 23.10
C ALA A 3 -1.15 7.81 22.31
N LYS A 4 -0.54 6.63 22.51
CA LYS A 4 0.68 6.25 21.78
C LYS A 4 0.44 6.07 20.28
N ILE A 5 -0.72 5.54 19.89
CA ILE A 5 -1.13 5.36 18.48
C ILE A 5 -1.31 6.73 17.81
N ASP A 6 -2.02 7.65 18.47
CA ASP A 6 -2.23 8.99 17.93
C ASP A 6 -0.91 9.80 17.86
N ASP A 7 0.00 9.63 18.82
CA ASP A 7 1.31 10.28 18.80
C ASP A 7 2.20 9.73 17.69
N ALA A 8 2.23 8.43 17.48
CA ALA A 8 2.94 7.79 16.37
C ALA A 8 2.40 8.26 15.02
N ALA A 9 1.09 8.33 14.84
CA ALA A 9 0.47 8.82 13.61
C ALA A 9 0.85 10.27 13.31
N ARG A 10 0.76 11.17 14.30
CA ARG A 10 1.18 12.57 14.15
C ARG A 10 2.67 12.69 13.82
N TRP A 11 3.50 11.85 14.39
CA TRP A 11 4.93 11.81 14.10
C TRP A 11 5.18 11.44 12.63
N ILE A 12 4.54 10.37 12.10
CA ILE A 12 4.66 9.96 10.69
C ILE A 12 4.28 11.11 9.76
N VAL A 13 3.10 11.71 9.96
CA VAL A 13 2.63 12.83 9.12
C VAL A 13 3.61 14.00 9.15
N LYS A 14 4.17 14.32 10.31
CA LYS A 14 5.19 15.37 10.45
C LYS A 14 6.46 15.06 9.66
N GLU A 15 6.90 13.80 9.62
CA GLU A 15 8.08 13.41 8.83
C GLU A 15 7.80 13.53 7.33
N HIS A 16 6.60 13.19 6.85
CA HIS A 16 6.17 13.41 5.47
C HIS A 16 6.14 14.91 5.11
N VAL A 17 5.48 15.72 5.91
CA VAL A 17 5.41 17.20 5.68
C VAL A 17 6.80 17.82 5.61
N ARG A 18 7.75 17.31 6.40
CA ARG A 18 9.14 17.78 6.40
C ARG A 18 9.99 17.20 5.29
N LYS A 19 9.43 16.33 4.44
CA LYS A 19 10.15 15.57 3.42
C LYS A 19 11.39 14.86 3.98
N LYS A 20 11.25 14.26 5.15
CA LYS A 20 12.33 13.51 5.79
C LYS A 20 12.51 12.14 5.15
N ALA A 21 13.76 11.69 5.08
CA ALA A 21 14.04 10.30 4.74
C ALA A 21 13.31 9.36 5.71
N PHE A 22 12.93 8.19 5.21
CA PHE A 22 12.27 7.16 6.03
C PHE A 22 13.16 6.78 7.22
N THR A 23 12.58 6.80 8.39
CA THR A 23 13.23 6.33 9.62
C THR A 23 12.25 5.49 10.42
N SER A 24 12.76 4.50 11.15
CA SER A 24 11.93 3.67 12.02
C SER A 24 11.21 4.51 13.08
N LEU A 25 9.99 4.12 13.41
CA LEU A 25 9.24 4.70 14.52
C LEU A 25 10.10 4.69 15.79
N PRO A 26 10.17 5.82 16.50
CA PRO A 26 10.85 5.87 17.80
C PRO A 26 10.34 4.79 18.76
N MET A 27 11.25 4.09 19.42
CA MET A 27 10.91 3.04 20.40
C MET A 27 10.04 3.57 21.56
N THR A 28 10.06 4.88 21.80
CA THR A 28 9.23 5.55 22.82
C THR A 28 7.74 5.44 22.56
N PHE A 29 7.32 5.12 21.31
CA PHE A 29 5.92 4.86 21.01
C PHE A 29 5.49 3.43 21.38
N GLU A 30 6.44 2.53 21.67
CA GLU A 30 6.16 1.14 22.10
C GLU A 30 5.20 0.41 21.16
N ILE A 31 5.37 0.61 19.83
CA ILE A 31 4.66 -0.14 18.79
C ILE A 31 5.42 -1.44 18.56
N VAL A 32 4.89 -2.55 19.09
CA VAL A 32 5.58 -3.84 19.10
C VAL A 32 4.76 -5.00 18.56
N GLU A 33 3.43 -4.95 18.71
CA GLU A 33 2.53 -5.98 18.18
C GLU A 33 2.12 -5.68 16.73
N LEU A 34 2.05 -6.68 15.87
CA LEU A 34 1.78 -6.51 14.44
C LEU A 34 0.41 -5.85 14.13
N SER A 35 -0.53 -5.90 15.05
CA SER A 35 -1.83 -5.21 14.93
C SER A 35 -1.75 -3.70 15.19
N GLU A 36 -0.76 -3.24 15.95
CA GLU A 36 -0.64 -1.83 16.36
C GLU A 36 -0.27 -0.89 15.19
N PRO A 37 0.68 -1.25 14.28
CA PRO A 37 0.98 -0.38 13.13
C PRO A 37 -0.21 -0.17 12.22
N TYR A 38 -1.14 -1.13 12.07
CA TYR A 38 -2.39 -0.90 11.35
C TYR A 38 -3.29 0.11 12.06
N GLN A 39 -3.35 0.10 13.40
CA GLN A 39 -4.07 1.14 14.15
C GLN A 39 -3.42 2.52 13.96
N VAL A 40 -2.09 2.58 13.87
CA VAL A 40 -1.38 3.83 13.52
C VAL A 40 -1.72 4.25 12.10
N GLN A 41 -1.67 3.34 11.12
CA GLN A 41 -2.03 3.60 9.72
C GLN A 41 -3.45 4.17 9.61
N GLU A 42 -4.44 3.58 10.30
CA GLU A 42 -5.83 4.06 10.36
C GLU A 42 -5.95 5.51 10.90
N LYS A 43 -4.99 5.94 11.73
CA LYS A 43 -4.92 7.33 12.21
C LYS A 43 -4.15 8.24 11.26
N VAL A 44 -3.16 7.73 10.53
CA VAL A 44 -2.38 8.46 9.53
C VAL A 44 -3.24 8.84 8.33
N ILE A 45 -4.07 7.91 7.83
CA ILE A 45 -4.87 8.11 6.60
C ILE A 45 -5.78 9.36 6.68
N PRO A 46 -6.59 9.57 7.73
CA PRO A 46 -7.40 10.78 7.83
C PRO A 46 -6.58 12.07 7.86
N LEU A 47 -5.35 12.03 8.43
CA LEU A 47 -4.48 13.21 8.50
C LEU A 47 -3.89 13.59 7.13
N PHE A 48 -3.85 12.66 6.18
CA PHE A 48 -3.45 12.94 4.79
C PHE A 48 -4.60 13.40 3.91
N LYS A 49 -5.85 13.23 4.35
CA LYS A 49 -7.05 13.49 3.54
C LYS A 49 -7.09 14.90 2.94
N ASP A 50 -6.70 15.92 3.70
CA ASP A 50 -6.73 17.31 3.23
C ASP A 50 -5.75 17.58 2.08
N HIS A 51 -4.72 16.76 1.93
CA HIS A 51 -3.68 16.92 0.90
C HIS A 51 -3.76 15.87 -0.20
N ARG A 52 -4.18 14.63 0.13
CA ARG A 52 -4.20 13.48 -0.78
C ARG A 52 -5.62 13.04 -1.17
N GLY A 53 -6.66 13.62 -0.58
CA GLY A 53 -8.08 13.31 -0.86
C GLY A 53 -8.57 12.04 -0.19
N GLU A 54 -9.70 11.53 -0.68
CA GLU A 54 -10.34 10.32 -0.16
C GLU A 54 -9.57 9.06 -0.57
N VAL A 55 -9.71 8.01 0.24
CA VAL A 55 -9.25 6.66 -0.13
C VAL A 55 -10.02 6.18 -1.37
N GLY A 56 -9.30 5.69 -2.35
CA GLY A 56 -9.81 5.17 -3.61
C GLY A 56 -9.58 3.67 -3.81
N GLY A 57 -8.72 3.08 -2.99
CA GLY A 57 -8.37 1.67 -3.08
C GLY A 57 -7.33 1.26 -2.06
N TYR A 58 -6.80 0.06 -2.26
CA TYR A 58 -5.78 -0.53 -1.39
C TYR A 58 -4.66 -1.12 -2.25
N LYS A 59 -3.48 -1.20 -1.69
CA LYS A 59 -2.33 -1.90 -2.27
C LYS A 59 -1.86 -3.01 -1.34
N LEU A 60 -1.20 -4.01 -1.88
CA LEU A 60 -0.52 -5.05 -1.11
C LEU A 60 0.99 -4.88 -1.26
N ALA A 61 1.70 -4.97 -0.15
CA ALA A 61 3.16 -4.98 -0.12
C ALA A 61 3.67 -6.30 0.45
N MET A 62 4.94 -6.60 0.24
CA MET A 62 5.59 -7.81 0.74
C MET A 62 4.89 -9.08 0.27
N THR A 63 4.51 -9.14 -1.02
CA THR A 63 3.71 -10.23 -1.59
C THR A 63 4.51 -11.52 -1.82
N SER A 64 5.83 -11.46 -1.91
CA SER A 64 6.69 -12.62 -2.14
C SER A 64 7.24 -13.23 -0.85
N LYS A 65 7.36 -14.56 -0.81
CA LYS A 65 7.91 -15.26 0.36
C LYS A 65 9.32 -14.84 0.75
N PRO A 66 10.28 -14.59 -0.18
CA PRO A 66 11.61 -14.11 0.21
C PRO A 66 11.58 -12.77 0.95
N ILE A 67 10.77 -11.81 0.49
CA ILE A 67 10.68 -10.50 1.16
C ILE A 67 9.97 -10.62 2.51
N GLN A 68 8.94 -11.47 2.63
CA GLN A 68 8.28 -11.74 3.91
C GLN A 68 9.29 -12.29 4.94
N GLN A 69 10.11 -13.26 4.55
CA GLN A 69 11.15 -13.83 5.41
C GLN A 69 12.19 -12.78 5.83
N LEU A 70 12.61 -11.92 4.89
CA LEU A 70 13.55 -10.83 5.18
C LEU A 70 12.97 -9.85 6.21
N CYS A 71 11.68 -9.57 6.12
CA CYS A 71 10.96 -8.65 7.02
C CYS A 71 10.45 -9.30 8.30
N GLY A 72 10.65 -10.62 8.50
CA GLY A 72 10.19 -11.34 9.67
C GLY A 72 8.67 -11.48 9.80
N ILE A 73 7.96 -11.54 8.67
CA ILE A 73 6.50 -11.74 8.59
C ILE A 73 6.18 -12.95 7.72
N ASP A 74 4.95 -13.43 7.77
CA ASP A 74 4.48 -14.62 7.03
C ASP A 74 3.33 -14.34 6.05
N HIS A 75 2.90 -13.10 5.96
CA HIS A 75 1.79 -12.63 5.12
C HIS A 75 2.09 -11.26 4.49
N PRO A 76 1.40 -10.88 3.40
CA PRO A 76 1.50 -9.54 2.83
C PRO A 76 1.00 -8.45 3.78
N CYS A 77 1.46 -7.23 3.56
CA CYS A 77 0.96 -6.04 4.24
C CYS A 77 0.02 -5.25 3.32
N ALA A 78 -0.87 -4.45 3.90
CA ALA A 78 -1.78 -3.59 3.16
C ALA A 78 -1.48 -2.11 3.41
N GLY A 79 -1.72 -1.30 2.38
CA GLY A 79 -1.72 0.15 2.44
C GLY A 79 -2.91 0.72 1.68
N HIS A 80 -3.18 2.00 1.86
CA HIS A 80 -4.26 2.72 1.20
C HIS A 80 -3.74 3.47 -0.03
N LEU A 81 -4.55 3.52 -1.07
CA LEU A 81 -4.36 4.37 -2.25
C LEU A 81 -5.36 5.53 -2.18
N PHE A 82 -4.89 6.75 -2.38
CA PHE A 82 -5.76 7.92 -2.45
C PHE A 82 -6.27 8.15 -3.87
N LYS A 83 -7.51 8.61 -4.01
CA LYS A 83 -8.14 8.84 -5.34
C LYS A 83 -7.31 9.74 -6.24
N SER A 84 -6.66 10.75 -5.69
CA SER A 84 -5.80 11.69 -6.42
C SER A 84 -4.53 11.05 -6.98
N GLU A 85 -4.17 9.86 -6.51
CA GLU A 85 -2.95 9.12 -6.84
C GLU A 85 -3.23 7.86 -7.67
N ILE A 86 -4.49 7.67 -8.10
CA ILE A 86 -4.88 6.62 -9.03
C ILE A 86 -4.96 7.25 -10.42
N TYR A 87 -3.98 6.95 -11.25
CA TYR A 87 -3.86 7.48 -12.61
C TYR A 87 -4.26 6.43 -13.64
N PHE A 88 -4.68 6.88 -14.83
CA PHE A 88 -5.07 6.00 -15.92
C PHE A 88 -4.28 6.32 -17.19
N GLY A 89 -3.88 5.28 -17.92
CA GLY A 89 -3.16 5.39 -19.19
C GLY A 89 -1.77 6.03 -19.05
N ASN A 90 -1.28 6.62 -20.13
CA ASN A 90 0.01 7.29 -20.14
C ASN A 90 0.04 8.47 -19.18
N ARG A 91 1.03 8.50 -18.29
CA ARG A 91 1.17 9.55 -17.28
C ARG A 91 2.62 10.00 -17.13
N THR A 92 2.84 11.29 -17.06
CA THR A 92 4.08 11.88 -16.59
C THR A 92 4.03 12.00 -15.08
N ILE A 93 5.05 11.50 -14.39
CA ILE A 93 5.20 11.56 -12.94
C ILE A 93 6.31 12.54 -12.60
N GLU A 94 5.99 13.53 -11.79
CA GLU A 94 6.96 14.53 -11.31
C GLU A 94 7.77 13.94 -10.15
N LEU A 95 9.07 13.71 -10.38
CA LEU A 95 9.95 13.08 -9.37
C LEU A 95 10.08 13.89 -8.07
N ASP A 96 9.95 15.20 -8.14
CA ASP A 96 10.01 16.09 -6.98
C ASP A 96 8.89 15.86 -5.95
N ASN A 97 7.85 15.12 -6.35
CA ASN A 97 6.78 14.73 -5.43
C ASN A 97 7.14 13.54 -4.54
N PHE A 98 8.25 12.84 -4.84
CA PHE A 98 8.69 11.64 -4.11
C PHE A 98 10.02 11.91 -3.39
N GLY A 99 10.23 11.25 -2.29
CA GLY A 99 11.54 11.16 -1.66
C GLY A 99 12.49 10.34 -2.52
N ARG A 100 12.08 9.14 -2.88
CA ARG A 100 12.72 8.27 -3.88
C ARG A 100 11.64 7.40 -4.52
N LEU A 101 11.41 7.62 -5.82
CA LEU A 101 10.43 6.85 -6.57
C LEU A 101 10.98 5.47 -6.93
N GLY A 102 10.29 4.42 -6.52
CA GLY A 102 10.35 3.08 -7.07
C GLY A 102 9.15 2.80 -7.97
N ILE A 103 9.30 1.88 -8.92
CA ILE A 103 8.20 1.42 -9.78
C ILE A 103 8.15 -0.10 -9.70
N GLU A 104 6.97 -0.64 -9.34
CA GLU A 104 6.73 -2.07 -9.30
C GLU A 104 5.68 -2.45 -10.37
N PHE A 105 5.89 -3.63 -10.99
CA PHE A 105 4.95 -4.19 -11.97
C PHE A 105 3.91 -5.01 -11.24
N GLU A 106 2.65 -4.62 -11.37
CA GLU A 106 1.56 -5.18 -10.60
C GLU A 106 0.34 -5.52 -11.47
N LEU A 107 -0.57 -6.30 -10.88
CA LEU A 107 -1.93 -6.42 -11.36
C LEU A 107 -2.86 -5.71 -10.37
N ALA A 108 -3.64 -4.78 -10.88
CA ALA A 108 -4.72 -4.18 -10.11
C ALA A 108 -6.06 -4.82 -10.47
N VAL A 109 -6.95 -4.93 -9.50
CA VAL A 109 -8.30 -5.43 -9.69
C VAL A 109 -9.32 -4.37 -9.29
N ARG A 110 -10.40 -4.24 -10.04
CA ARG A 110 -11.58 -3.48 -9.61
C ARG A 110 -12.57 -4.41 -8.96
N ILE A 111 -12.92 -4.09 -7.72
CA ILE A 111 -13.98 -4.80 -7.00
C ILE A 111 -15.32 -4.19 -7.41
N GLY A 112 -16.15 -4.96 -8.10
CA GLY A 112 -17.45 -4.52 -8.62
C GLY A 112 -18.62 -4.72 -7.67
N ARG A 113 -18.40 -5.43 -6.54
CA ARG A 113 -19.43 -5.69 -5.51
C ARG A 113 -18.77 -5.64 -4.15
N ASP A 114 -19.48 -5.13 -3.15
CA ASP A 114 -18.99 -5.05 -1.78
C ASP A 114 -18.50 -6.40 -1.25
N LEU A 115 -17.49 -6.35 -0.40
CA LEU A 115 -16.92 -7.47 0.34
C LEU A 115 -17.20 -7.26 1.84
N PRO A 116 -18.43 -7.54 2.31
CA PRO A 116 -18.81 -7.23 3.69
C PRO A 116 -18.07 -8.13 4.68
N SER A 117 -17.50 -7.52 5.73
CA SER A 117 -16.78 -8.24 6.79
C SER A 117 -17.66 -9.24 7.56
N ALA A 118 -18.97 -9.03 7.57
CA ALA A 118 -19.94 -9.91 8.21
C ALA A 118 -20.01 -11.32 7.57
N GLU A 119 -19.53 -11.49 6.34
CA GLU A 119 -19.44 -12.77 5.65
C GLU A 119 -18.20 -13.59 6.05
N GLY A 120 -17.39 -13.08 6.98
CA GLY A 120 -16.20 -13.73 7.49
C GLY A 120 -14.99 -13.57 6.59
N LEU A 121 -14.07 -14.54 6.61
CA LEU A 121 -12.87 -14.50 5.81
C LEU A 121 -13.16 -14.73 4.33
N TRP A 122 -12.58 -13.87 3.51
CA TRP A 122 -12.61 -13.96 2.07
C TRP A 122 -11.43 -14.80 1.56
N ASP A 123 -11.74 -15.82 0.77
CA ASP A 123 -10.76 -16.63 0.06
C ASP A 123 -10.83 -16.36 -1.46
N ARG A 124 -9.91 -16.97 -2.21
CA ARG A 124 -9.85 -16.82 -3.67
C ARG A 124 -11.19 -17.13 -4.36
N GLN A 125 -11.86 -18.22 -3.97
CA GLN A 125 -13.10 -18.67 -4.63
C GLN A 125 -14.24 -17.68 -4.39
N LYS A 126 -14.32 -17.11 -3.19
CA LYS A 126 -15.33 -16.12 -2.82
C LYS A 126 -15.08 -14.76 -3.48
N ILE A 127 -13.80 -14.35 -3.59
CA ILE A 127 -13.45 -13.03 -4.14
C ILE A 127 -13.60 -12.95 -5.67
N LEU A 128 -13.27 -14.01 -6.41
CA LEU A 128 -13.30 -14.02 -7.88
C LEU A 128 -14.62 -13.48 -8.48
N PRO A 129 -15.82 -13.85 -7.98
CA PRO A 129 -17.08 -13.32 -8.52
C PRO A 129 -17.32 -11.83 -8.25
N HIS A 130 -16.52 -11.20 -7.40
CA HIS A 130 -16.60 -9.78 -7.06
C HIS A 130 -15.62 -8.91 -7.87
N ILE A 131 -14.71 -9.53 -8.63
CA ILE A 131 -13.79 -8.81 -9.51
C ILE A 131 -14.52 -8.44 -10.80
N GLU A 132 -14.58 -7.16 -11.10
CA GLU A 132 -15.20 -6.61 -12.32
C GLU A 132 -14.19 -6.53 -13.45
N GLU A 133 -12.99 -6.02 -13.18
CA GLU A 133 -11.94 -5.77 -14.16
C GLU A 133 -10.57 -6.03 -13.58
N VAL A 134 -9.61 -6.36 -14.45
CA VAL A 134 -8.19 -6.47 -14.10
C VAL A 134 -7.39 -5.51 -14.97
N PHE A 135 -6.37 -4.89 -14.40
CA PHE A 135 -5.51 -3.92 -15.07
C PHE A 135 -4.05 -4.33 -14.92
N PRO A 136 -3.23 -4.22 -15.97
CA PRO A 136 -1.80 -4.06 -15.75
C PRO A 136 -1.56 -2.74 -15.04
N ALA A 137 -0.67 -2.72 -14.07
CA ALA A 137 -0.44 -1.55 -13.23
C ALA A 137 1.05 -1.31 -12.99
N PHE A 138 1.40 -0.05 -12.81
CA PHE A 138 2.66 0.35 -12.19
C PHE A 138 2.32 0.90 -10.81
N GLU A 139 2.75 0.22 -9.76
CA GLU A 139 2.74 0.83 -8.44
C GLU A 139 3.86 1.87 -8.36
N LEU A 140 3.54 3.03 -7.80
CA LEU A 140 4.47 4.09 -7.48
C LEU A 140 4.81 3.98 -6.00
N VAL A 141 6.02 3.57 -5.70
CA VAL A 141 6.51 3.40 -4.33
C VAL A 141 7.30 4.62 -3.93
N ASP A 142 6.93 5.29 -2.85
CA ASP A 142 7.74 6.35 -2.23
C ASP A 142 8.40 5.82 -0.96
N ASP A 143 9.58 5.23 -1.10
CA ASP A 143 10.31 4.67 0.04
C ASP A 143 11.10 5.72 0.83
N ARG A 144 11.08 6.97 0.40
CA ARG A 144 11.75 8.11 1.06
C ARG A 144 13.19 7.81 1.48
N HIS A 145 13.96 7.12 0.62
CA HIS A 145 15.33 6.68 0.90
C HIS A 145 15.46 5.70 2.07
N ALA A 146 14.47 4.81 2.26
CA ALA A 146 14.58 3.76 3.27
C ALA A 146 15.83 2.89 3.05
N ASP A 147 16.48 2.53 4.15
CA ASP A 147 17.52 1.52 4.15
C ASP A 147 16.89 0.12 4.32
N TYR A 148 16.86 -0.64 3.23
CA TYR A 148 16.25 -1.96 3.21
C TYR A 148 16.97 -3.00 4.09
N GLN A 149 18.23 -2.75 4.50
CA GLN A 149 18.96 -3.65 5.40
C GLN A 149 18.53 -3.49 6.88
N SER A 150 17.99 -2.32 7.21
CA SER A 150 17.54 -1.98 8.57
C SER A 150 16.04 -1.66 8.62
N LEU A 151 15.28 -2.11 7.60
CA LEU A 151 13.86 -1.79 7.47
C LEU A 151 13.04 -2.39 8.62
N ASN A 152 12.35 -1.54 9.35
CA ASN A 152 11.41 -1.96 10.39
C ASN A 152 10.02 -2.13 9.81
N ILE A 153 9.54 -3.38 9.72
CA ILE A 153 8.24 -3.70 9.10
C ILE A 153 7.06 -3.01 9.80
N LEU A 154 7.10 -2.85 11.11
CA LEU A 154 6.03 -2.17 11.86
C LEU A 154 5.93 -0.71 11.43
N THR A 155 7.08 -0.06 11.17
CA THR A 155 7.09 1.30 10.62
C THR A 155 6.57 1.34 9.18
N VAL A 156 6.96 0.40 8.34
CA VAL A 156 6.47 0.31 6.94
C VAL A 156 4.94 0.22 6.91
N ILE A 157 4.36 -0.66 7.71
CA ILE A 157 2.89 -0.80 7.81
C ILE A 157 2.27 0.51 8.31
N ALA A 158 2.79 1.07 9.41
CA ALA A 158 2.26 2.29 10.00
C ALA A 158 2.33 3.49 9.02
N ASP A 159 3.38 3.53 8.18
CA ASP A 159 3.62 4.56 7.17
C ASP A 159 2.99 4.22 5.80
N ASN A 160 1.84 3.57 5.84
CA ASN A 160 1.02 3.26 4.67
C ASN A 160 1.77 2.45 3.58
N ALA A 161 2.68 1.56 3.99
CA ALA A 161 3.42 0.65 3.13
C ALA A 161 4.10 1.35 1.93
N CYS A 162 4.70 2.51 2.17
CA CYS A 162 5.40 3.34 1.16
C CYS A 162 4.53 3.72 -0.05
N SER A 163 3.22 3.84 0.14
CA SER A 163 2.27 4.13 -0.95
C SER A 163 2.49 5.52 -1.54
N GLY A 164 2.83 5.58 -2.83
CA GLY A 164 2.98 6.80 -3.63
C GLY A 164 1.96 6.93 -4.76
N GLY A 165 1.15 5.87 -5.00
CA GLY A 165 0.10 5.86 -6.01
C GLY A 165 0.17 4.68 -6.98
N VAL A 166 -0.65 4.72 -8.01
CA VAL A 166 -0.72 3.68 -9.05
C VAL A 166 -1.07 4.27 -10.41
N VAL A 167 -0.45 3.74 -11.46
CA VAL A 167 -0.81 4.03 -12.85
C VAL A 167 -1.44 2.78 -13.45
N LEU A 168 -2.72 2.84 -13.77
CA LEU A 168 -3.49 1.74 -14.33
C LEU A 168 -3.45 1.79 -15.86
N GLY A 169 -3.16 0.67 -16.49
CA GLY A 169 -3.24 0.50 -17.94
C GLY A 169 -4.68 0.27 -18.41
N THR A 170 -4.83 -0.33 -19.58
CA THR A 170 -6.16 -0.65 -20.14
C THR A 170 -6.80 -1.79 -19.37
N ALA A 171 -8.06 -1.62 -18.99
CA ALA A 171 -8.84 -2.66 -18.32
C ALA A 171 -9.01 -3.90 -19.20
N CYS A 172 -8.88 -5.06 -18.62
CA CYS A 172 -9.23 -6.34 -19.21
C CYS A 172 -10.55 -6.83 -18.61
N HIS A 173 -11.62 -6.81 -19.39
CA HIS A 173 -12.94 -7.31 -18.97
C HIS A 173 -13.04 -8.83 -19.10
N GLU A 174 -12.31 -9.41 -20.05
CA GLU A 174 -12.25 -10.86 -20.31
C GLU A 174 -11.19 -11.57 -19.45
N TRP A 175 -10.84 -11.00 -18.31
CA TRP A 175 -9.75 -11.45 -17.44
C TRP A 175 -9.90 -12.91 -16.97
N HIS A 176 -11.11 -13.46 -16.93
CA HIS A 176 -11.34 -14.88 -16.56
C HIS A 176 -10.81 -15.85 -17.59
N GLN A 177 -10.43 -15.40 -18.77
CA GLN A 177 -9.74 -16.20 -19.79
C GLN A 177 -8.21 -16.19 -19.59
N LEU A 178 -7.71 -15.41 -18.63
CA LEU A 178 -6.29 -15.28 -18.35
C LEU A 178 -5.88 -16.15 -17.17
N GLU A 179 -4.72 -16.78 -17.29
CA GLU A 179 -4.06 -17.47 -16.18
C GLU A 179 -3.22 -16.45 -15.39
N LEU A 180 -3.88 -15.70 -14.48
CA LEU A 180 -3.28 -14.57 -13.76
C LEU A 180 -2.01 -14.95 -12.97
N ASP A 181 -1.88 -16.22 -12.57
CA ASP A 181 -0.74 -16.69 -11.77
C ASP A 181 0.57 -16.83 -12.59
N ILE A 182 0.49 -16.80 -13.93
CA ILE A 182 1.64 -17.02 -14.83
C ILE A 182 1.72 -16.01 -15.98
N LEU A 183 1.11 -14.84 -15.83
CA LEU A 183 1.18 -13.80 -16.85
C LEU A 183 2.64 -13.36 -17.07
N PRO A 184 3.14 -13.36 -18.31
CA PRO A 184 4.48 -12.86 -18.59
C PRO A 184 4.50 -11.33 -18.48
N VAL A 185 5.55 -10.81 -17.86
CA VAL A 185 5.87 -9.37 -17.90
C VAL A 185 6.92 -9.18 -18.99
N VAL A 186 6.60 -8.34 -19.98
CA VAL A 186 7.55 -7.94 -21.03
C VAL A 186 7.91 -6.47 -20.79
N THR A 187 9.19 -6.21 -20.55
CA THR A 187 9.74 -4.88 -20.29
C THR A 187 10.58 -4.40 -21.46
#